data_abc35ed18f37069a1b0243befc6757a4
#
_entry.id   abc35ed18f37069a1b0243befc6757a4
#
_cell.length_a   1.000
_cell.length_b   1.000
_cell.length_c   1.000
_cell.angle_alpha   90.00
_cell.angle_beta   90.00
_cell.angle_gamma   90.00
#
_symmetry.space_group_name_H-M   'P 1'
#
loop_
_entity.id
_entity.type
_entity.pdbx_description
1 polymer ?
#
loop_
_entity_poly.entity_id
_entity_poly.type
_entity_poly.pdbx_seq_one_letter_code
_entity_poly.pdbx_strand_id
1 'polypeptide(L)'
;MVKMALAMVELALLLSLMLVMPIASAAGNGFKCPKAFWTFGDSLSDTGNSQTTFPSASRLYPPYSTSFTFRDKPGFNRFSDGRLIVDFISLAFGHPYYGTYAHALNGANYVRGANFAYAGATANATTFVTPIHLNLQVDNFLNFKSKALDTGFYFPDPKGPYQPVWNAFSDGAYYIPEIGGIDLIVATSVLNLPSPVVIASFVPAAVAAVKTAITTLHDSGARLFFIGNTPPQGCNPAQLTQFFNRTKDALLCVDDINAINRAYGAALQQALEDLRTSLGGDGTQIFLMDNYNASIEIFTNPATYGFTNTQQACCGSGGPYNYNSAFTCGNIGSCCQGQSACATPGSYVSWDGIHYTEAFYRQIAKFFLNGQFVTPALNLAAECGLKFDDFYKKS
;
A
#
# COMPACT_ATOMS: atom_id res chain seq x y z
N MET A 1 -11.73 -50.51 -25.42
CA MET A 1 -10.69 -49.45 -25.30
C MET A 1 -11.08 -48.14 -26.00
N VAL A 2 -11.59 -48.13 -27.23
CA VAL A 2 -11.93 -46.88 -27.93
C VAL A 2 -13.07 -46.09 -27.26
N LYS A 3 -14.12 -46.74 -26.73
CA LYS A 3 -15.23 -46.07 -26.03
C LYS A 3 -14.84 -45.43 -24.69
N MET A 4 -13.85 -45.96 -23.98
CA MET A 4 -13.33 -45.35 -22.75
C MET A 4 -12.43 -44.11 -23.02
N ALA A 5 -11.70 -44.13 -24.16
CA ALA A 5 -10.88 -42.99 -24.54
C ALA A 5 -11.73 -41.79 -24.98
N LEU A 6 -12.85 -42.01 -25.70
CA LEU A 6 -13.79 -40.94 -26.06
C LEU A 6 -14.48 -40.31 -24.83
N ALA A 7 -14.87 -41.13 -23.87
CA ALA A 7 -15.51 -40.62 -22.64
C ALA A 7 -14.53 -39.77 -21.76
N MET A 8 -13.24 -40.10 -21.77
CA MET A 8 -12.22 -39.33 -21.06
C MET A 8 -11.89 -38.00 -21.78
N VAL A 9 -11.96 -37.95 -23.10
CA VAL A 9 -11.79 -36.71 -23.86
C VAL A 9 -12.98 -35.76 -23.71
N GLU A 10 -14.21 -36.29 -23.69
CA GLU A 10 -15.41 -35.48 -23.42
C GLU A 10 -15.44 -34.95 -21.98
N LEU A 11 -15.00 -35.75 -21.00
CA LEU A 11 -14.90 -35.30 -19.59
C LEU A 11 -13.80 -34.24 -19.41
N ALA A 12 -12.69 -34.35 -20.13
CA ALA A 12 -11.61 -33.34 -20.12
C ALA A 12 -12.03 -32.04 -20.80
N LEU A 13 -12.83 -32.12 -21.89
CA LEU A 13 -13.39 -30.93 -22.54
C LEU A 13 -14.48 -30.25 -21.69
N LEU A 14 -15.29 -31.00 -20.97
CA LEU A 14 -16.27 -30.45 -20.03
C LEU A 14 -15.60 -29.81 -18.80
N LEU A 15 -14.51 -30.36 -18.28
CA LEU A 15 -13.71 -29.77 -17.22
C LEU A 15 -12.95 -28.51 -17.68
N SER A 16 -12.51 -28.43 -18.93
CA SER A 16 -11.86 -27.24 -19.47
C SER A 16 -12.82 -26.07 -19.77
N LEU A 17 -14.12 -26.36 -19.99
CA LEU A 17 -15.15 -25.33 -20.15
C LEU A 17 -15.68 -24.77 -18.81
N MET A 18 -15.40 -25.42 -17.67
CA MET A 18 -15.82 -24.92 -16.35
C MET A 18 -14.81 -23.89 -15.75
N LEU A 19 -13.68 -23.61 -16.40
CA LEU A 19 -12.63 -22.75 -15.87
C LEU A 19 -12.61 -21.32 -16.43
N VAL A 20 -13.63 -20.93 -17.20
CA VAL A 20 -13.83 -19.53 -17.61
C VAL A 20 -15.28 -19.13 -17.28
N MET A 21 -15.64 -19.22 -16.00
CA MET A 21 -16.72 -18.38 -15.54
C MET A 21 -16.17 -16.95 -15.46
N PRO A 22 -16.77 -15.96 -16.14
CA PRO A 22 -16.45 -14.58 -15.80
C PRO A 22 -16.75 -14.41 -14.31
N ILE A 23 -15.77 -13.93 -13.54
CA ILE A 23 -15.98 -13.50 -12.16
C ILE A 23 -17.05 -12.42 -12.27
N ALA A 24 -18.29 -12.76 -12.01
CA ALA A 24 -19.36 -11.78 -11.93
C ALA A 24 -18.94 -10.81 -10.82
N SER A 25 -18.69 -9.56 -11.18
CA SER A 25 -18.40 -8.50 -10.23
C SER A 25 -19.51 -8.52 -9.17
N ALA A 26 -19.16 -8.77 -7.91
CA ALA A 26 -20.12 -8.70 -6.80
C ALA A 26 -20.60 -7.25 -6.56
N ALA A 27 -20.08 -6.28 -7.32
CA ALA A 27 -20.50 -4.89 -7.35
C ALA A 27 -21.80 -4.66 -8.16
N GLY A 28 -22.66 -5.67 -8.26
CA GLY A 28 -24.01 -5.51 -8.81
C GLY A 28 -24.82 -4.51 -7.99
N ASN A 29 -25.19 -3.39 -8.60
CA ASN A 29 -26.10 -2.35 -8.11
C ASN A 29 -25.56 -1.45 -7.00
N GLY A 30 -24.80 -0.41 -7.35
CA GLY A 30 -24.56 0.73 -6.49
C GLY A 30 -23.10 1.18 -6.31
N PHE A 31 -22.11 0.50 -6.90
CA PHE A 31 -20.73 0.99 -6.84
C PHE A 31 -20.61 2.33 -7.59
N LYS A 32 -20.07 3.34 -6.91
CA LYS A 32 -19.79 4.66 -7.50
C LYS A 32 -18.29 4.87 -7.53
N CYS A 33 -17.79 5.19 -8.72
CA CYS A 33 -16.37 5.51 -8.86
C CYS A 33 -15.98 6.71 -8.01
N PRO A 34 -14.97 6.58 -7.15
CA PRO A 34 -14.58 7.65 -6.25
C PRO A 34 -14.03 8.85 -7.03
N LYS A 35 -14.40 10.05 -6.60
CA LYS A 35 -13.92 11.31 -7.18
C LYS A 35 -12.72 11.88 -6.46
N ALA A 36 -12.42 11.36 -5.28
CA ALA A 36 -11.29 11.77 -4.44
C ALA A 36 -10.77 10.56 -3.66
N PHE A 37 -9.50 10.60 -3.24
CA PHE A 37 -8.92 9.61 -2.36
C PHE A 37 -8.32 10.27 -1.12
N TRP A 38 -8.78 9.85 0.05
CA TRP A 38 -8.25 10.23 1.35
C TRP A 38 -7.35 9.10 1.84
N THR A 39 -6.05 9.30 1.74
CA THR A 39 -5.06 8.24 1.94
C THR A 39 -4.42 8.33 3.32
N PHE A 40 -4.26 7.18 3.98
CA PHE A 40 -3.62 7.01 5.27
C PHE A 40 -2.62 5.85 5.18
N GLY A 41 -1.69 5.73 6.13
CA GLY A 41 -0.74 4.64 6.14
C GLY A 41 0.65 5.04 6.63
N ASP A 42 1.63 4.27 6.23
CA ASP A 42 3.03 4.47 6.62
C ASP A 42 3.94 4.88 5.42
N SER A 43 5.22 4.48 5.45
CA SER A 43 6.19 4.82 4.40
C SER A 43 5.86 4.26 3.02
N LEU A 44 5.07 3.18 2.93
CA LEU A 44 4.65 2.61 1.65
C LEU A 44 3.62 3.50 0.94
N SER A 45 3.09 4.50 1.64
CA SER A 45 2.06 5.42 1.16
C SER A 45 2.43 6.89 1.34
N ASP A 46 3.47 7.22 2.10
CA ASP A 46 3.88 8.60 2.38
C ASP A 46 4.43 9.27 1.11
N THR A 47 3.76 10.33 0.67
CA THR A 47 4.15 11.12 -0.51
C THR A 47 4.86 12.43 -0.15
N GLY A 48 5.36 12.55 1.09
CA GLY A 48 6.16 13.68 1.54
C GLY A 48 5.74 14.33 2.86
N ASN A 49 4.78 13.76 3.60
CA ASN A 49 4.38 14.28 4.91
C ASN A 49 5.55 14.23 5.90
N SER A 50 6.24 13.09 5.99
CA SER A 50 7.37 12.92 6.91
C SER A 50 8.50 13.87 6.61
N GLN A 51 8.87 14.07 5.33
CA GLN A 51 9.92 14.99 4.93
C GLN A 51 9.56 16.44 5.23
N THR A 52 8.28 16.78 5.18
CA THR A 52 7.80 18.13 5.51
C THR A 52 7.76 18.37 7.02
N THR A 53 7.26 17.38 7.76
CA THR A 53 7.07 17.52 9.22
C THR A 53 8.37 17.31 9.99
N PHE A 54 9.21 16.36 9.54
CA PHE A 54 10.45 15.96 10.18
C PHE A 54 11.65 16.04 9.21
N PRO A 55 11.99 17.22 8.67
CA PRO A 55 12.93 17.35 7.56
C PRO A 55 14.35 16.85 7.87
N SER A 56 14.77 16.88 9.14
CA SER A 56 16.08 16.39 9.55
C SER A 56 16.11 14.85 9.76
N ALA A 57 14.98 14.25 10.15
CA ALA A 57 14.92 12.83 10.48
C ALA A 57 14.47 11.96 9.28
N SER A 58 13.68 12.53 8.36
CA SER A 58 13.06 11.78 7.26
C SER A 58 13.55 12.23 5.88
N ARG A 59 14.65 12.97 5.81
CA ARG A 59 15.16 13.47 4.54
C ARG A 59 15.69 12.33 3.68
N LEU A 60 15.12 12.21 2.48
CA LEU A 60 15.59 11.29 1.44
C LEU A 60 16.61 12.01 0.54
N TYR A 61 17.60 11.27 0.09
CA TYR A 61 18.65 11.75 -0.79
C TYR A 61 18.80 10.83 -2.00
N PRO A 62 19.48 11.24 -3.08
CA PRO A 62 19.82 10.32 -4.14
C PRO A 62 20.49 9.06 -3.56
N PRO A 63 20.14 7.86 -4.09
CA PRO A 63 19.46 7.62 -5.37
C PRO A 63 17.92 7.45 -5.30
N TYR A 64 17.25 7.79 -4.21
CA TYR A 64 15.77 7.79 -4.22
C TYR A 64 15.25 8.62 -5.40
N SER A 65 14.11 8.22 -5.98
CA SER A 65 13.47 8.87 -7.15
C SER A 65 14.31 8.87 -8.44
N THR A 66 15.23 7.90 -8.62
CA THR A 66 16.03 7.78 -9.85
C THR A 66 15.24 7.27 -11.05
N SER A 67 14.18 6.47 -10.83
CA SER A 67 13.32 5.93 -11.89
C SER A 67 12.21 6.88 -12.30
N PHE A 68 11.83 7.80 -11.42
CA PHE A 68 10.82 8.81 -11.69
C PHE A 68 11.07 10.09 -10.89
N THR A 69 11.15 11.22 -11.60
CA THR A 69 11.32 12.55 -10.99
C THR A 69 10.00 13.31 -11.08
N PHE A 70 9.49 13.80 -9.97
CA PHE A 70 8.26 14.60 -9.93
C PHE A 70 8.58 16.04 -10.37
N ARG A 71 8.04 16.48 -11.53
CA ARG A 71 8.43 17.73 -12.23
C ARG A 71 8.32 19.00 -11.39
N ASP A 72 7.39 19.06 -10.47
CA ASP A 72 7.06 20.30 -9.77
C ASP A 72 7.71 20.44 -8.40
N LYS A 73 8.54 19.48 -7.99
CA LYS A 73 9.20 19.52 -6.68
C LYS A 73 10.56 18.85 -6.75
N PRO A 74 11.64 19.62 -6.63
CA PRO A 74 12.94 19.05 -6.31
C PRO A 74 12.84 18.45 -4.90
N GLY A 75 12.71 17.14 -4.81
CA GLY A 75 12.62 16.48 -3.52
C GLY A 75 12.31 15.01 -3.69
N PHE A 76 13.09 14.23 -2.99
CA PHE A 76 12.94 12.80 -2.89
C PHE A 76 11.86 12.54 -1.81
N ASN A 77 10.60 12.44 -2.23
CA ASN A 77 9.47 12.42 -1.31
C ASN A 77 8.81 11.04 -1.16
N ARG A 78 9.35 10.02 -1.82
CA ARG A 78 8.85 8.64 -1.74
C ARG A 78 9.97 7.73 -1.27
N PHE A 79 9.63 6.79 -0.42
CA PHE A 79 10.55 5.73 0.01
C PHE A 79 10.62 4.64 -1.09
N SER A 80 11.13 5.04 -2.26
CA SER A 80 11.28 4.22 -3.46
C SER A 80 12.23 4.90 -4.45
N ASP A 81 12.60 4.17 -5.51
CA ASP A 81 13.24 4.76 -6.69
C ASP A 81 12.30 5.63 -7.54
N GLY A 82 10.98 5.60 -7.24
CA GLY A 82 9.99 6.38 -7.96
C GLY A 82 8.62 6.40 -7.27
N ARG A 83 7.56 6.10 -8.05
CA ARG A 83 6.16 6.17 -7.63
C ARG A 83 5.76 5.03 -6.71
N LEU A 84 4.83 5.30 -5.80
CA LEU A 84 4.18 4.36 -4.90
C LEU A 84 2.84 3.88 -5.47
N ILE A 85 2.20 2.89 -4.83
CA ILE A 85 0.86 2.40 -5.23
C ILE A 85 -0.14 3.56 -5.33
N VAL A 86 -0.14 4.47 -4.36
CA VAL A 86 -1.03 5.64 -4.31
C VAL A 86 -0.87 6.57 -5.52
N ASP A 87 0.35 6.71 -6.04
CA ASP A 87 0.63 7.51 -7.24
C ASP A 87 0.04 6.85 -8.49
N PHE A 88 0.13 5.52 -8.62
CA PHE A 88 -0.45 4.78 -9.73
C PHE A 88 -1.98 4.78 -9.70
N ILE A 89 -2.59 4.67 -8.52
CA ILE A 89 -4.04 4.85 -8.35
C ILE A 89 -4.45 6.25 -8.82
N SER A 90 -3.74 7.28 -8.37
CA SER A 90 -3.97 8.67 -8.80
C SER A 90 -3.95 8.81 -10.33
N LEU A 91 -2.90 8.27 -10.97
CA LEU A 91 -2.75 8.30 -12.42
C LEU A 91 -3.88 7.57 -13.15
N ALA A 92 -4.29 6.38 -12.67
CA ALA A 92 -5.37 5.61 -13.28
C ALA A 92 -6.69 6.38 -13.31
N PHE A 93 -6.98 7.13 -12.25
CA PHE A 93 -8.16 8.00 -12.17
C PHE A 93 -8.00 9.35 -12.88
N GLY A 94 -6.86 9.60 -13.53
CA GLY A 94 -6.57 10.89 -14.18
C GLY A 94 -6.47 12.05 -13.19
N HIS A 95 -6.15 11.76 -11.93
CA HIS A 95 -5.96 12.76 -10.91
C HIS A 95 -4.50 13.26 -10.89
N PRO A 96 -4.24 14.48 -10.41
CA PRO A 96 -2.89 14.90 -10.08
C PRO A 96 -2.37 14.02 -8.93
N TYR A 97 -1.06 13.94 -8.76
CA TYR A 97 -0.48 13.30 -7.56
C TYR A 97 -1.04 13.97 -6.31
N TYR A 98 -1.52 13.15 -5.37
CA TYR A 98 -2.19 13.69 -4.18
C TYR A 98 -1.26 14.55 -3.36
N GLY A 99 -1.72 15.76 -3.05
CA GLY A 99 -1.05 16.66 -2.13
C GLY A 99 -0.97 16.04 -0.74
N THR A 100 0.18 16.21 -0.09
CA THR A 100 0.35 15.81 1.30
C THR A 100 -0.34 16.79 2.23
N TYR A 101 -0.95 16.29 3.29
CA TYR A 101 -1.60 17.12 4.31
C TYR A 101 -0.63 18.15 4.91
N ALA A 102 0.62 17.76 5.18
CA ALA A 102 1.64 18.65 5.74
C ALA A 102 2.01 19.84 4.82
N HIS A 103 1.70 19.75 3.52
CA HIS A 103 1.93 20.84 2.56
C HIS A 103 0.73 21.79 2.40
N ALA A 104 -0.28 21.71 3.26
CA ALA A 104 -1.48 22.55 3.20
C ALA A 104 -1.19 24.05 3.12
N LEU A 105 -0.10 24.52 3.73
CA LEU A 105 0.32 25.92 3.73
C LEU A 105 0.80 26.41 2.35
N ASN A 106 1.07 25.54 1.40
CA ASN A 106 1.60 25.88 0.07
C ASN A 106 0.51 25.97 -1.01
N GLY A 107 -0.76 26.10 -0.64
CA GLY A 107 -1.87 26.23 -1.60
C GLY A 107 -2.17 24.91 -2.34
N ALA A 108 -1.99 23.76 -1.71
CA ALA A 108 -2.30 22.47 -2.27
C ALA A 108 -3.80 22.37 -2.63
N ASN A 109 -4.10 21.79 -3.79
CA ASN A 109 -5.46 21.52 -4.23
C ASN A 109 -5.90 20.14 -3.75
N TYR A 110 -6.88 20.09 -2.85
CA TYR A 110 -7.40 18.85 -2.25
C TYR A 110 -8.74 18.38 -2.83
N VAL A 111 -9.20 18.94 -3.96
CA VAL A 111 -10.47 18.55 -4.62
C VAL A 111 -10.51 17.06 -4.96
N ARG A 112 -9.35 16.46 -5.25
CA ARG A 112 -9.22 15.05 -5.57
C ARG A 112 -8.72 14.19 -4.41
N GLY A 113 -8.68 14.76 -3.19
CA GLY A 113 -8.21 14.10 -1.99
C GLY A 113 -6.88 14.61 -1.47
N ALA A 114 -6.40 14.00 -0.40
CA ALA A 114 -5.12 14.30 0.23
C ALA A 114 -4.49 13.04 0.84
N ASN A 115 -3.18 13.09 1.04
CA ASN A 115 -2.43 12.03 1.69
C ASN A 115 -2.07 12.43 3.14
N PHE A 116 -2.48 11.62 4.10
CA PHE A 116 -2.22 11.75 5.54
C PHE A 116 -1.21 10.71 6.05
N ALA A 117 -0.68 9.83 5.19
CA ALA A 117 0.28 8.80 5.56
C ALA A 117 1.63 9.40 6.00
N TYR A 118 2.27 8.78 6.99
CA TYR A 118 3.59 9.17 7.48
C TYR A 118 4.52 7.97 7.59
N ALA A 119 5.76 8.11 7.13
CA ALA A 119 6.77 7.08 7.28
C ALA A 119 6.99 6.70 8.75
N GLY A 120 7.08 5.39 9.00
CA GLY A 120 7.21 4.84 10.35
C GLY A 120 5.94 4.86 11.19
N ALA A 121 4.80 5.22 10.60
CA ALA A 121 3.52 5.19 11.32
C ALA A 121 3.13 3.76 11.70
N THR A 122 2.66 3.60 12.92
CA THR A 122 2.07 2.36 13.43
C THR A 122 0.55 2.41 13.33
N ALA A 123 -0.10 1.25 13.26
CA ALA A 123 -1.55 1.18 13.44
C ALA A 123 -1.90 1.50 14.89
N ASN A 124 -1.24 0.82 15.84
CA ASN A 124 -1.46 0.98 17.28
C ASN A 124 -0.60 2.10 17.85
N ALA A 125 -1.24 3.08 18.51
CA ALA A 125 -0.59 4.21 19.15
C ALA A 125 0.42 3.82 20.25
N THR A 126 0.26 2.65 20.87
CA THR A 126 1.17 2.16 21.91
C THR A 126 2.44 1.52 21.37
N THR A 127 2.48 1.16 20.09
CA THR A 127 3.68 0.68 19.40
C THR A 127 4.44 1.89 18.86
N PHE A 128 5.10 2.63 19.75
CA PHE A 128 5.63 3.95 19.43
C PHE A 128 6.95 3.87 18.64
N VAL A 129 6.96 4.36 17.40
CA VAL A 129 8.15 4.65 16.58
C VAL A 129 8.18 6.13 16.19
N THR A 130 7.04 6.63 15.75
CA THR A 130 6.82 8.04 15.47
C THR A 130 5.55 8.51 16.18
N PRO A 131 5.40 9.80 16.47
CA PRO A 131 4.17 10.30 17.10
C PRO A 131 2.93 10.21 16.21
N ILE A 132 3.11 9.96 14.91
CA ILE A 132 2.03 9.97 13.92
C ILE A 132 1.56 8.54 13.62
N HIS A 133 0.74 7.98 14.49
CA HIS A 133 0.06 6.70 14.29
C HIS A 133 -1.25 6.87 13.49
N LEU A 134 -1.86 5.75 13.04
CA LEU A 134 -3.05 5.78 12.19
C LEU A 134 -4.19 6.64 12.73
N ASN A 135 -4.54 6.49 14.01
CA ASN A 135 -5.66 7.25 14.58
C ASN A 135 -5.37 8.75 14.61
N LEU A 136 -4.11 9.19 14.82
CA LEU A 136 -3.74 10.60 14.72
C LEU A 136 -3.84 11.12 13.28
N GLN A 137 -3.55 10.29 12.28
CA GLN A 137 -3.80 10.65 10.87
C GLN A 137 -5.31 10.85 10.61
N VAL A 138 -6.16 10.01 11.20
CA VAL A 138 -7.63 10.15 11.13
C VAL A 138 -8.06 11.45 11.84
N ASP A 139 -7.54 11.75 13.01
CA ASP A 139 -7.83 13.02 13.72
C ASP A 139 -7.42 14.24 12.88
N ASN A 140 -6.26 14.19 12.24
CA ASN A 140 -5.81 15.23 11.32
C ASN A 140 -6.77 15.39 10.12
N PHE A 141 -7.27 14.29 9.58
CA PHE A 141 -8.28 14.33 8.53
C PHE A 141 -9.59 14.93 9.02
N LEU A 142 -10.08 14.56 10.19
CA LEU A 142 -11.32 15.11 10.78
C LEU A 142 -11.21 16.61 11.03
N ASN A 143 -10.08 17.07 11.55
CA ASN A 143 -9.79 18.50 11.74
C ASN A 143 -9.73 19.23 10.39
N PHE A 144 -9.10 18.64 9.38
CA PHE A 144 -9.07 19.19 8.02
C PHE A 144 -10.48 19.29 7.44
N LYS A 145 -11.28 18.22 7.54
CA LYS A 145 -12.67 18.18 7.06
C LYS A 145 -13.54 19.23 7.74
N SER A 146 -13.48 19.33 9.08
CA SER A 146 -14.24 20.33 9.83
C SER A 146 -13.91 21.75 9.37
N LYS A 147 -12.63 22.09 9.31
CA LYS A 147 -12.19 23.42 8.84
C LYS A 147 -12.60 23.71 7.42
N ALA A 148 -12.52 22.70 6.54
CA ALA A 148 -12.94 22.86 5.14
C ALA A 148 -14.45 23.14 5.00
N LEU A 149 -15.27 22.53 5.86
CA LEU A 149 -16.72 22.74 5.90
C LEU A 149 -17.08 24.09 6.55
N ASP A 150 -16.45 24.43 7.69
CA ASP A 150 -16.72 25.64 8.45
C ASP A 150 -16.38 26.92 7.69
N THR A 151 -15.32 26.89 6.89
CA THR A 151 -14.85 28.07 6.14
C THR A 151 -15.57 28.24 4.81
N GLY A 152 -16.45 27.30 4.43
CA GLY A 152 -17.08 27.31 3.10
C GLY A 152 -16.04 27.30 1.96
N PHE A 153 -14.89 26.69 2.22
CA PHE A 153 -13.79 26.62 1.26
C PHE A 153 -14.26 25.91 -0.01
N TYR A 154 -14.38 26.66 -1.07
CA TYR A 154 -14.56 26.14 -2.41
C TYR A 154 -13.18 25.88 -2.99
N PHE A 155 -12.88 24.60 -3.28
CA PHE A 155 -11.70 24.29 -4.06
C PHE A 155 -12.00 24.70 -5.51
N PRO A 156 -11.18 25.55 -6.12
CA PRO A 156 -11.38 25.89 -7.53
C PRO A 156 -11.21 24.62 -8.37
N ASP A 157 -12.28 24.19 -9.02
CA ASP A 157 -12.16 23.26 -10.14
C ASP A 157 -11.57 24.05 -11.33
N PRO A 158 -10.38 23.71 -11.83
CA PRO A 158 -9.79 24.42 -12.96
C PRO A 158 -10.63 24.31 -14.25
N LYS A 159 -11.67 23.48 -14.27
CA LYS A 159 -12.54 23.23 -15.43
C LYS A 159 -14.01 23.54 -15.21
N GLY A 160 -14.42 24.12 -14.08
CA GLY A 160 -15.82 24.32 -13.79
C GLY A 160 -16.12 25.27 -12.64
N PRO A 161 -17.42 25.57 -12.40
CA PRO A 161 -17.83 26.33 -11.23
C PRO A 161 -17.41 25.65 -9.94
N TYR A 162 -17.10 26.44 -8.92
CA TYR A 162 -16.72 25.98 -7.59
C TYR A 162 -17.60 24.82 -7.13
N GLN A 163 -16.97 23.64 -6.94
CA GLN A 163 -17.66 22.47 -6.38
C GLN A 163 -17.51 22.51 -4.85
N PRO A 164 -18.58 22.27 -4.10
CA PRO A 164 -18.50 22.20 -2.66
C PRO A 164 -17.57 21.06 -2.21
N VAL A 165 -16.72 21.33 -1.22
CA VAL A 165 -15.76 20.38 -0.65
C VAL A 165 -16.43 19.09 -0.14
N TRP A 166 -17.69 19.18 0.31
CA TRP A 166 -18.41 18.02 0.84
C TRP A 166 -18.64 16.90 -0.17
N ASN A 167 -18.66 17.18 -1.49
CA ASN A 167 -18.78 16.14 -2.50
C ASN A 167 -17.49 15.27 -2.56
N ALA A 168 -16.31 15.86 -2.32
CA ALA A 168 -15.07 15.12 -2.24
C ALA A 168 -15.04 14.19 -1.01
N PHE A 169 -15.70 14.56 0.08
CA PHE A 169 -15.79 13.72 1.28
C PHE A 169 -16.82 12.60 1.14
N SER A 170 -18.01 12.89 0.60
CA SER A 170 -19.08 11.89 0.46
C SER A 170 -18.88 10.97 -0.75
N ASP A 171 -18.30 11.48 -1.84
CA ASP A 171 -18.04 10.71 -3.06
C ASP A 171 -16.58 10.21 -3.13
N GLY A 172 -15.82 10.33 -2.04
CA GLY A 172 -14.42 9.93 -1.94
C GLY A 172 -14.25 8.51 -1.43
N ALA A 173 -13.13 7.90 -1.81
CA ALA A 173 -12.64 6.67 -1.20
C ALA A 173 -11.67 6.98 -0.06
N TYR A 174 -11.77 6.20 1.00
CA TYR A 174 -10.88 6.21 2.16
C TYR A 174 -9.91 5.04 2.02
N TYR A 175 -8.66 5.38 1.76
CA TYR A 175 -7.66 4.44 1.29
C TYR A 175 -6.54 4.26 2.32
N ILE A 176 -6.43 3.06 2.85
CA ILE A 176 -5.35 2.62 3.74
C ILE A 176 -4.63 1.47 3.01
N PRO A 177 -3.69 1.78 2.09
CA PRO A 177 -3.06 0.74 1.26
C PRO A 177 -2.25 -0.26 2.07
N GLU A 178 -1.68 0.18 3.18
CA GLU A 178 -0.96 -0.65 4.14
C GLU A 178 -0.80 0.12 5.46
N ILE A 179 -0.94 -0.59 6.58
CA ILE A 179 -0.62 -0.15 7.93
C ILE A 179 -0.50 -1.39 8.85
N GLY A 180 0.20 -1.25 9.96
CA GLY A 180 0.45 -2.33 10.92
C GLY A 180 1.77 -3.06 10.68
N GLY A 181 2.37 -2.92 9.50
CA GLY A 181 3.68 -3.52 9.21
C GLY A 181 4.77 -3.05 10.18
N ILE A 182 4.76 -1.78 10.55
CA ILE A 182 5.70 -1.23 11.53
C ILE A 182 5.46 -1.80 12.94
N ASP A 183 4.19 -2.02 13.34
CA ASP A 183 3.88 -2.68 14.62
C ASP A 183 4.54 -4.05 14.71
N LEU A 184 4.46 -4.84 13.62
CA LEU A 184 5.04 -6.18 13.55
C LEU A 184 6.57 -6.14 13.51
N ILE A 185 7.17 -5.19 12.79
CA ILE A 185 8.63 -4.97 12.75
C ILE A 185 9.16 -4.57 14.13
N VAL A 186 8.49 -3.65 14.82
CA VAL A 186 8.88 -3.27 16.19
C VAL A 186 8.87 -4.46 17.12
N ALA A 187 7.80 -5.25 17.09
CA ALA A 187 7.68 -6.43 17.94
C ALA A 187 8.80 -7.48 17.67
N THR A 188 9.07 -7.74 16.39
CA THR A 188 10.03 -8.80 15.99
C THR A 188 11.48 -8.33 15.98
N SER A 189 11.76 -7.13 15.44
CA SER A 189 13.10 -6.67 15.12
C SER A 189 13.70 -5.77 16.20
N VAL A 190 12.87 -5.01 16.91
CA VAL A 190 13.32 -4.08 17.97
C VAL A 190 13.18 -4.75 19.34
N LEU A 191 12.00 -5.30 19.66
CA LEU A 191 11.71 -5.96 20.93
C LEU A 191 12.16 -7.42 20.94
N ASN A 192 12.53 -7.97 19.78
CA ASN A 192 12.98 -9.37 19.59
C ASN A 192 12.03 -10.41 20.21
N LEU A 193 10.72 -10.18 20.08
CA LEU A 193 9.70 -11.08 20.60
C LEU A 193 9.54 -12.32 19.72
N PRO A 194 9.28 -13.50 20.32
CA PRO A 194 8.95 -14.71 19.57
C PRO A 194 7.65 -14.54 18.76
N SER A 195 7.61 -15.12 17.55
CA SER A 195 6.46 -15.00 16.65
C SER A 195 5.10 -15.36 17.29
N PRO A 196 4.97 -16.40 18.14
CA PRO A 196 3.70 -16.66 18.83
C PRO A 196 3.24 -15.52 19.75
N VAL A 197 4.16 -14.83 20.41
CA VAL A 197 3.85 -13.66 21.25
C VAL A 197 3.37 -12.49 20.40
N VAL A 198 4.03 -12.23 19.27
CA VAL A 198 3.64 -11.17 18.33
C VAL A 198 2.23 -11.44 17.78
N ILE A 199 1.96 -12.68 17.36
CA ILE A 199 0.65 -13.10 16.85
C ILE A 199 -0.44 -12.94 17.93
N ALA A 200 -0.15 -13.30 19.19
CA ALA A 200 -1.14 -13.25 20.25
C ALA A 200 -1.43 -11.83 20.78
N SER A 201 -0.47 -10.89 20.65
CA SER A 201 -0.58 -9.57 21.31
C SER A 201 -0.58 -8.39 20.33
N PHE A 202 0.40 -8.33 19.41
CA PHE A 202 0.55 -7.19 18.51
C PHE A 202 -0.43 -7.25 17.33
N VAL A 203 -0.68 -8.43 16.77
CA VAL A 203 -1.64 -8.59 15.68
C VAL A 203 -3.04 -8.12 16.07
N PRO A 204 -3.65 -8.58 17.18
CA PRO A 204 -4.99 -8.10 17.58
C PRO A 204 -5.00 -6.59 17.87
N ALA A 205 -3.96 -6.05 18.49
CA ALA A 205 -3.88 -4.64 18.83
C ALA A 205 -3.82 -3.74 17.57
N ALA A 206 -3.01 -4.13 16.57
CA ALA A 206 -2.92 -3.42 15.30
C ALA A 206 -4.25 -3.48 14.52
N VAL A 207 -4.88 -4.66 14.45
CA VAL A 207 -6.19 -4.83 13.79
C VAL A 207 -7.28 -4.02 14.49
N ALA A 208 -7.31 -3.99 15.82
CA ALA A 208 -8.26 -3.18 16.59
C ALA A 208 -8.12 -1.68 16.28
N ALA A 209 -6.88 -1.19 16.12
CA ALA A 209 -6.63 0.20 15.75
C ALA A 209 -7.15 0.51 14.33
N VAL A 210 -6.98 -0.41 13.36
CA VAL A 210 -7.55 -0.27 12.00
C VAL A 210 -9.09 -0.26 12.06
N LYS A 211 -9.70 -1.14 12.84
CA LYS A 211 -11.18 -1.14 13.05
C LYS A 211 -11.65 0.21 13.58
N THR A 212 -10.96 0.75 14.59
CA THR A 212 -11.28 2.06 15.18
C THR A 212 -11.18 3.16 14.12
N ALA A 213 -10.13 3.19 13.32
CA ALA A 213 -9.95 4.17 12.26
C ALA A 213 -11.09 4.12 11.23
N ILE A 214 -11.47 2.92 10.76
CA ILE A 214 -12.58 2.74 9.80
C ILE A 214 -13.90 3.21 10.41
N THR A 215 -14.21 2.82 11.66
CA THR A 215 -15.44 3.21 12.33
C THR A 215 -15.50 4.73 12.51
N THR A 216 -14.42 5.36 12.97
CA THR A 216 -14.34 6.82 13.14
C THR A 216 -14.54 7.58 11.82
N LEU A 217 -13.93 7.09 10.74
CA LEU A 217 -14.12 7.66 9.41
C LEU A 217 -15.55 7.46 8.91
N HIS A 218 -16.13 6.27 9.12
CA HIS A 218 -17.53 5.97 8.79
C HIS A 218 -18.49 6.92 9.52
N ASP A 219 -18.31 7.11 10.83
CA ASP A 219 -19.14 8.00 11.64
C ASP A 219 -19.02 9.46 11.18
N SER A 220 -17.90 9.81 10.55
CA SER A 220 -17.72 11.11 9.89
C SER A 220 -18.38 11.22 8.51
N GLY A 221 -18.97 10.13 7.98
CA GLY A 221 -19.68 10.10 6.71
C GLY A 221 -18.94 9.38 5.57
N ALA A 222 -17.82 8.72 5.84
CA ALA A 222 -17.15 7.87 4.84
C ALA A 222 -18.01 6.63 4.52
N ARG A 223 -18.05 6.23 3.22
CA ARG A 223 -18.86 5.09 2.77
C ARG A 223 -18.12 4.12 1.85
N LEU A 224 -16.94 4.46 1.36
CA LEU A 224 -16.15 3.62 0.49
C LEU A 224 -14.73 3.48 1.03
N PHE A 225 -14.33 2.26 1.35
CA PHE A 225 -13.05 1.96 1.96
C PHE A 225 -12.26 0.93 1.14
N PHE A 226 -10.98 1.21 0.94
CA PHE A 226 -9.99 0.27 0.42
C PHE A 226 -8.90 0.09 1.47
N ILE A 227 -8.78 -1.12 2.01
CA ILE A 227 -7.89 -1.43 3.13
C ILE A 227 -6.92 -2.52 2.70
N GLY A 228 -5.62 -2.28 2.82
CA GLY A 228 -4.57 -3.26 2.52
C GLY A 228 -4.03 -3.95 3.76
N ASN A 229 -3.68 -5.22 3.64
CA ASN A 229 -2.87 -5.92 4.62
C ASN A 229 -1.36 -5.68 4.34
N THR A 230 -0.48 -6.23 5.19
CA THR A 230 0.96 -6.09 5.05
C THR A 230 1.52 -7.03 3.97
N PRO A 231 2.51 -6.62 3.17
CA PRO A 231 3.26 -7.51 2.30
C PRO A 231 4.09 -8.53 3.12
N PRO A 232 4.69 -9.58 2.49
CA PRO A 232 5.48 -10.59 3.18
C PRO A 232 6.83 -10.03 3.66
N GLN A 233 6.86 -9.46 4.84
CA GLN A 233 8.03 -8.80 5.41
C GLN A 233 9.23 -9.74 5.60
N GLY A 234 8.97 -11.05 5.80
CA GLY A 234 10.04 -12.07 5.86
C GLY A 234 10.87 -12.19 4.58
N CYS A 235 10.39 -11.64 3.46
CA CYS A 235 11.10 -11.58 2.18
C CYS A 235 11.96 -10.32 2.04
N ASN A 236 11.81 -9.34 2.92
CA ASN A 236 12.55 -8.08 2.84
C ASN A 236 14.04 -8.29 3.16
N PRO A 237 14.98 -7.72 2.41
CA PRO A 237 16.42 -7.80 2.65
C PRO A 237 16.83 -7.46 4.08
N ALA A 238 16.16 -6.50 4.73
CA ALA A 238 16.38 -6.16 6.13
C ALA A 238 16.10 -7.33 7.07
N GLN A 239 14.94 -7.99 6.91
CA GLN A 239 14.55 -9.13 7.72
C GLN A 239 15.42 -10.36 7.41
N LEU A 240 15.72 -10.59 6.14
CA LEU A 240 16.62 -11.65 5.68
C LEU A 240 18.03 -11.50 6.29
N THR A 241 18.52 -10.27 6.40
CA THR A 241 19.82 -9.96 7.01
C THR A 241 19.79 -10.12 8.52
N GLN A 242 18.78 -9.56 9.19
CA GLN A 242 18.68 -9.60 10.64
C GLN A 242 18.45 -11.01 11.16
N PHE A 243 17.65 -11.81 10.45
CA PHE A 243 17.25 -13.16 10.86
C PHE A 243 17.83 -14.24 9.92
N PHE A 244 19.08 -14.06 9.50
CA PHE A 244 19.72 -14.96 8.52
C PHE A 244 19.76 -16.41 8.97
N ASN A 245 19.83 -16.68 10.27
CA ASN A 245 19.86 -18.02 10.87
C ASN A 245 18.48 -18.67 11.06
N ARG A 246 17.37 -17.93 10.84
CA ARG A 246 16.03 -18.51 10.99
C ARG A 246 15.66 -19.38 9.79
N THR A 247 14.72 -20.28 10.00
CA THR A 247 14.15 -21.13 8.94
C THR A 247 13.57 -20.26 7.82
N LYS A 248 13.86 -20.68 6.58
CA LYS A 248 13.33 -20.06 5.36
C LYS A 248 12.23 -20.93 4.76
N ASP A 249 11.22 -20.29 4.19
CA ASP A 249 10.19 -20.94 3.39
C ASP A 249 10.69 -21.31 1.98
N ALA A 250 9.80 -21.86 1.14
CA ALA A 250 10.13 -22.25 -0.23
C ALA A 250 10.56 -21.07 -1.13
N LEU A 251 10.22 -19.84 -0.76
CA LEU A 251 10.62 -18.59 -1.44
C LEU A 251 11.91 -18.01 -0.82
N LEU A 252 12.56 -18.75 0.07
CA LEU A 252 13.75 -18.35 0.83
C LEU A 252 13.52 -17.12 1.74
N CYS A 253 12.28 -16.84 2.09
CA CYS A 253 11.88 -15.79 3.03
C CYS A 253 11.90 -16.32 4.47
N VAL A 254 12.01 -15.45 5.47
CA VAL A 254 11.97 -15.83 6.89
C VAL A 254 10.55 -16.30 7.23
N ASP A 255 10.37 -17.61 7.43
CA ASP A 255 9.05 -18.26 7.49
C ASP A 255 8.20 -17.78 8.67
N ASP A 256 8.79 -17.68 9.85
CA ASP A 256 8.08 -17.26 11.06
C ASP A 256 7.66 -15.77 11.02
N ILE A 257 8.41 -14.90 10.32
CA ILE A 257 8.01 -13.53 10.06
C ILE A 257 6.81 -13.51 9.08
N ASN A 258 6.88 -14.32 8.01
CA ASN A 258 5.75 -14.44 7.09
C ASN A 258 4.51 -15.07 7.77
N ALA A 259 4.69 -15.95 8.76
CA ALA A 259 3.58 -16.45 9.57
C ALA A 259 2.86 -15.34 10.35
N ILE A 260 3.60 -14.36 10.88
CA ILE A 260 3.00 -13.18 11.52
C ILE A 260 2.21 -12.35 10.51
N ASN A 261 2.76 -12.09 9.32
CA ASN A 261 2.04 -11.33 8.27
C ASN A 261 0.77 -12.05 7.82
N ARG A 262 0.81 -13.38 7.66
CA ARG A 262 -0.39 -14.20 7.37
C ARG A 262 -1.43 -14.10 8.48
N ALA A 263 -1.01 -14.18 9.74
CA ALA A 263 -1.91 -14.04 10.89
C ALA A 263 -2.57 -12.65 10.94
N TYR A 264 -1.78 -11.59 10.67
CA TYR A 264 -2.31 -10.23 10.57
C TYR A 264 -3.33 -10.11 9.42
N GLY A 265 -3.00 -10.62 8.23
CA GLY A 265 -3.90 -10.61 7.06
C GLY A 265 -5.22 -11.31 7.35
N ALA A 266 -5.18 -12.50 7.97
CA ALA A 266 -6.38 -13.25 8.34
C ALA A 266 -7.23 -12.52 9.39
N ALA A 267 -6.61 -11.97 10.43
CA ALA A 267 -7.30 -11.20 11.46
C ALA A 267 -7.91 -9.90 10.90
N LEU A 268 -7.21 -9.22 10.01
CA LEU A 268 -7.72 -8.03 9.32
C LEU A 268 -8.91 -8.39 8.43
N GLN A 269 -8.81 -9.45 7.62
CA GLN A 269 -9.91 -9.91 6.77
C GLN A 269 -11.16 -10.17 7.61
N GLN A 270 -11.06 -10.91 8.71
CA GLN A 270 -12.19 -11.17 9.60
C GLN A 270 -12.78 -9.87 10.17
N ALA A 271 -11.92 -8.94 10.59
CA ALA A 271 -12.35 -7.64 11.10
C ALA A 271 -13.10 -6.81 10.06
N LEU A 272 -12.69 -6.88 8.78
CA LEU A 272 -13.40 -6.19 7.69
C LEU A 272 -14.73 -6.86 7.36
N GLU A 273 -14.84 -8.18 7.47
CA GLU A 273 -16.11 -8.91 7.32
C GLU A 273 -17.12 -8.52 8.42
N ASP A 274 -16.66 -8.44 9.67
CA ASP A 274 -17.48 -7.96 10.79
C ASP A 274 -17.96 -6.51 10.56
N LEU A 275 -17.06 -5.64 10.07
CA LEU A 275 -17.42 -4.26 9.75
C LEU A 275 -18.39 -4.15 8.56
N ARG A 276 -18.25 -4.98 7.52
CA ARG A 276 -19.24 -5.05 6.42
C ARG A 276 -20.61 -5.44 6.93
N THR A 277 -20.68 -6.38 7.88
CA THR A 277 -21.91 -6.81 8.50
C THR A 277 -22.55 -5.70 9.35
N SER A 278 -21.74 -5.01 10.15
CA SER A 278 -22.24 -3.99 11.08
C SER A 278 -22.52 -2.63 10.44
N LEU A 279 -21.77 -2.24 9.41
CA LEU A 279 -21.85 -0.93 8.75
C LEU A 279 -22.52 -0.96 7.38
N GLY A 280 -22.72 -2.14 6.78
CA GLY A 280 -23.22 -2.24 5.39
C GLY A 280 -24.67 -1.80 5.18
N GLY A 281 -25.45 -1.63 6.26
CA GLY A 281 -26.88 -1.27 6.19
C GLY A 281 -27.15 0.13 5.62
N ASP A 282 -26.16 1.02 5.56
CA ASP A 282 -26.26 2.39 5.04
C ASP A 282 -25.52 2.58 3.67
N GLY A 283 -25.20 1.48 3.00
CA GLY A 283 -24.51 1.49 1.71
C GLY A 283 -22.99 1.56 1.81
N THR A 284 -22.42 1.38 3.00
CA THR A 284 -20.96 1.33 3.20
C THR A 284 -20.34 0.11 2.51
N GLN A 285 -19.28 0.36 1.75
CA GLN A 285 -18.53 -0.65 1.02
C GLN A 285 -17.08 -0.68 1.52
N ILE A 286 -16.59 -1.87 1.87
CA ILE A 286 -15.24 -2.07 2.39
C ILE A 286 -14.56 -3.18 1.58
N PHE A 287 -13.43 -2.86 0.95
CA PHE A 287 -12.65 -3.80 0.15
C PHE A 287 -11.30 -4.06 0.81
N LEU A 288 -10.94 -5.34 0.93
CA LEU A 288 -9.60 -5.76 1.27
C LEU A 288 -8.75 -5.80 -0.01
N MET A 289 -7.59 -5.18 0.02
CA MET A 289 -6.52 -5.29 -0.98
C MET A 289 -5.42 -6.18 -0.39
N ASP A 290 -5.31 -7.41 -0.86
CA ASP A 290 -4.42 -8.42 -0.29
C ASP A 290 -2.99 -8.26 -0.80
N ASN A 291 -2.24 -7.34 -0.18
CA ASN A 291 -0.82 -7.11 -0.50
C ASN A 291 0.05 -8.34 -0.29
N TYR A 292 -0.28 -9.17 0.72
CA TYR A 292 0.49 -10.37 1.01
C TYR A 292 0.48 -11.32 -0.18
N ASN A 293 -0.72 -11.77 -0.61
CA ASN A 293 -0.84 -12.72 -1.70
C ASN A 293 -0.47 -12.11 -3.06
N ALA A 294 -0.76 -10.83 -3.31
CA ALA A 294 -0.31 -10.11 -4.49
C ALA A 294 1.23 -10.08 -4.60
N SER A 295 1.91 -9.92 -3.48
CA SER A 295 3.37 -9.98 -3.42
C SER A 295 3.89 -11.40 -3.62
N ILE A 296 3.29 -12.39 -2.95
CA ILE A 296 3.67 -13.81 -3.10
C ILE A 296 3.57 -14.27 -4.56
N GLU A 297 2.55 -13.81 -5.30
CA GLU A 297 2.43 -14.08 -6.74
C GLU A 297 3.67 -13.60 -7.51
N ILE A 298 4.16 -12.39 -7.21
CA ILE A 298 5.37 -11.83 -7.84
C ILE A 298 6.62 -12.63 -7.42
N PHE A 299 6.75 -12.97 -6.13
CA PHE A 299 7.89 -13.74 -5.63
C PHE A 299 7.93 -15.17 -6.19
N THR A 300 6.76 -15.75 -6.47
CA THR A 300 6.63 -17.11 -7.05
C THR A 300 6.91 -17.11 -8.56
N ASN A 301 6.47 -16.08 -9.27
CA ASN A 301 6.55 -15.97 -10.73
C ASN A 301 7.29 -14.69 -11.18
N PRO A 302 8.50 -14.40 -10.67
CA PRO A 302 9.12 -13.08 -10.83
C PRO A 302 9.38 -12.74 -12.30
N ALA A 303 9.82 -13.69 -13.12
CA ALA A 303 10.10 -13.46 -14.54
C ALA A 303 8.87 -13.04 -15.33
N THR A 304 7.68 -13.52 -14.97
CA THR A 304 6.39 -13.13 -15.58
C THR A 304 6.14 -11.62 -15.44
N TYR A 305 6.63 -11.03 -14.36
CA TYR A 305 6.44 -9.61 -14.04
C TYR A 305 7.69 -8.77 -14.32
N GLY A 306 8.74 -9.36 -14.92
CA GLY A 306 9.97 -8.65 -15.29
C GLY A 306 11.01 -8.54 -14.19
N PHE A 307 10.85 -9.28 -13.07
CA PHE A 307 11.81 -9.28 -11.97
C PHE A 307 12.83 -10.41 -12.12
N THR A 308 14.10 -10.09 -11.90
CA THR A 308 15.21 -11.05 -11.87
C THR A 308 15.85 -11.15 -10.50
N ASN A 309 15.54 -10.22 -9.59
CA ASN A 309 16.05 -10.20 -8.23
C ASN A 309 14.92 -9.91 -7.24
N THR A 310 14.63 -10.90 -6.37
CA THR A 310 13.55 -10.84 -5.39
C THR A 310 14.05 -10.64 -3.95
N GLN A 311 15.35 -10.86 -3.67
CA GLN A 311 15.86 -10.94 -2.30
C GLN A 311 16.95 -9.93 -1.97
N GLN A 312 17.47 -9.19 -2.95
CA GLN A 312 18.47 -8.16 -2.69
C GLN A 312 17.87 -6.78 -2.84
N ALA A 313 18.34 -5.84 -2.03
CA ALA A 313 18.02 -4.43 -2.23
C ALA A 313 18.75 -3.92 -3.47
N CYS A 314 18.05 -3.13 -4.31
CA CYS A 314 18.68 -2.45 -5.45
C CYS A 314 19.63 -1.35 -4.97
N CYS A 315 19.25 -0.61 -3.91
CA CYS A 315 20.08 0.38 -3.24
C CYS A 315 20.49 -0.11 -1.85
N GLY A 316 21.76 -0.41 -1.68
CA GLY A 316 22.23 -0.97 -0.42
C GLY A 316 23.76 -0.92 -0.29
N SER A 317 24.27 -1.51 0.78
CA SER A 317 25.69 -1.40 1.17
C SER A 317 26.41 -2.74 1.31
N GLY A 318 25.98 -3.74 0.55
CA GLY A 318 26.65 -5.03 0.48
C GLY A 318 26.02 -6.12 1.37
N GLY A 319 26.78 -7.20 1.60
CA GLY A 319 26.27 -8.41 2.22
C GLY A 319 25.42 -9.27 1.27
N PRO A 320 24.93 -10.44 1.74
CA PRO A 320 24.20 -11.38 0.87
C PRO A 320 22.92 -10.79 0.26
N TYR A 321 22.26 -9.90 0.99
CA TYR A 321 20.99 -9.27 0.59
C TYR A 321 21.14 -7.81 0.20
N ASN A 322 22.38 -7.35 0.00
CA ASN A 322 22.73 -5.93 -0.26
C ASN A 322 22.07 -4.97 0.75
N TYR A 323 22.04 -5.36 2.03
CA TYR A 323 21.47 -4.55 3.12
C TYR A 323 22.37 -4.55 4.35
N ASN A 324 22.54 -3.36 4.93
CA ASN A 324 23.22 -3.16 6.21
C ASN A 324 22.50 -2.06 6.99
N SER A 325 22.03 -2.37 8.20
CA SER A 325 21.26 -1.42 9.03
C SER A 325 22.05 -0.20 9.49
N ALA A 326 23.39 -0.29 9.53
CA ALA A 326 24.26 0.84 9.87
C ALA A 326 24.48 1.78 8.67
N PHE A 327 24.24 1.31 7.45
CA PHE A 327 24.55 2.01 6.20
C PHE A 327 23.40 1.87 5.20
N THR A 328 22.25 2.44 5.53
CA THR A 328 21.04 2.33 4.70
C THR A 328 21.14 3.23 3.47
N CYS A 329 20.42 2.86 2.40
CA CYS A 329 20.30 3.64 1.17
C CYS A 329 19.97 5.13 1.47
N GLY A 330 20.72 6.06 0.84
CA GLY A 330 20.42 7.50 0.92
C GLY A 330 20.60 8.15 2.30
N ASN A 331 21.21 7.48 3.27
CA ASN A 331 21.50 8.08 4.58
C ASN A 331 22.80 8.86 4.56
N ILE A 332 22.79 10.16 4.87
CA ILE A 332 23.98 11.04 4.93
C ILE A 332 24.70 10.96 6.29
N GLY A 333 24.66 9.89 7.01
CA GLY A 333 25.53 9.67 8.16
C GLY A 333 26.85 9.02 7.71
N SER A 334 27.93 9.74 7.69
CA SER A 334 29.34 9.28 7.65
C SER A 334 29.81 8.27 6.56
N CYS A 335 28.94 7.73 5.69
CA CYS A 335 29.24 6.54 4.90
C CYS A 335 28.65 6.52 3.48
N CYS A 336 27.82 7.49 3.11
CA CYS A 336 27.08 7.44 1.83
C CYS A 336 27.85 7.90 0.61
N GLN A 337 29.15 8.08 0.72
CA GLN A 337 30.03 8.20 -0.42
C GLN A 337 30.26 6.81 -1.02
N GLY A 338 29.39 6.41 -1.96
CA GLY A 338 29.58 5.17 -2.71
C GLY A 338 28.43 4.19 -2.74
N GLN A 339 27.29 4.47 -2.10
CA GLN A 339 26.10 3.65 -2.28
C GLN A 339 25.44 4.00 -3.61
N SER A 340 25.62 3.13 -4.60
CA SER A 340 24.95 3.25 -5.88
C SER A 340 23.72 2.34 -5.90
N ALA A 341 22.66 2.83 -6.51
CA ALA A 341 21.58 1.95 -6.91
C ALA A 341 22.07 0.94 -7.96
N CYS A 342 21.43 -0.21 -8.03
CA CYS A 342 21.63 -1.15 -9.11
C CYS A 342 21.35 -0.48 -10.47
N ALA A 343 21.96 -0.99 -11.53
CA ALA A 343 21.82 -0.40 -12.88
C ALA A 343 20.38 -0.51 -13.44
N THR A 344 19.61 -1.47 -12.96
CA THR A 344 18.27 -1.80 -13.46
C THR A 344 17.25 -1.92 -12.32
N PRO A 345 16.83 -0.82 -11.66
CA PRO A 345 15.87 -0.88 -10.54
C PRO A 345 14.57 -1.62 -10.90
N GLY A 346 14.11 -1.48 -12.14
CA GLY A 346 12.90 -2.14 -12.62
C GLY A 346 12.94 -3.67 -12.64
N SER A 347 14.11 -4.30 -12.45
CA SER A 347 14.27 -5.75 -12.36
C SER A 347 14.38 -6.28 -10.92
N TYR A 348 14.33 -5.38 -9.91
CA TYR A 348 14.40 -5.70 -8.49
C TYR A 348 13.04 -5.51 -7.83
N VAL A 349 12.71 -6.38 -6.86
CA VAL A 349 11.52 -6.22 -6.02
C VAL A 349 11.78 -5.17 -4.94
N SER A 350 12.87 -5.31 -4.18
CA SER A 350 13.21 -4.40 -3.09
C SER A 350 14.07 -3.23 -3.57
N TRP A 351 13.73 -2.01 -3.10
CA TRP A 351 14.53 -0.82 -3.34
C TRP A 351 15.68 -0.71 -2.33
N ASP A 352 15.37 -0.49 -1.07
CA ASP A 352 16.34 -0.14 -0.03
C ASP A 352 16.48 -1.20 1.08
N GLY A 353 15.85 -2.34 0.90
CA GLY A 353 15.82 -3.44 1.85
C GLY A 353 14.59 -3.48 2.76
N ILE A 354 13.81 -2.41 2.80
CA ILE A 354 12.53 -2.30 3.53
C ILE A 354 11.41 -1.98 2.54
N HIS A 355 11.62 -1.01 1.67
CA HIS A 355 10.66 -0.51 0.69
C HIS A 355 10.88 -1.17 -0.67
N TYR A 356 9.86 -1.05 -1.53
CA TYR A 356 9.85 -1.70 -2.84
C TYR A 356 10.19 -0.72 -3.96
N THR A 357 10.55 -1.28 -5.13
CA THR A 357 10.81 -0.48 -6.33
C THR A 357 9.52 0.06 -6.95
N GLU A 358 9.64 1.10 -7.75
CA GLU A 358 8.53 1.62 -8.57
C GLU A 358 7.89 0.53 -9.43
N ALA A 359 8.71 -0.36 -10.00
CA ALA A 359 8.22 -1.45 -10.83
C ALA A 359 7.33 -2.42 -10.05
N PHE A 360 7.70 -2.74 -8.80
CA PHE A 360 6.89 -3.58 -7.92
C PHE A 360 5.58 -2.88 -7.55
N TYR A 361 5.62 -1.63 -7.07
CA TYR A 361 4.42 -0.88 -6.74
C TYR A 361 3.46 -0.72 -7.93
N ARG A 362 4.00 -0.51 -9.14
CA ARG A 362 3.23 -0.47 -10.37
C ARG A 362 2.49 -1.80 -10.63
N GLN A 363 3.15 -2.93 -10.41
CA GLN A 363 2.52 -4.24 -10.63
C GLN A 363 1.45 -4.53 -9.59
N ILE A 364 1.67 -4.20 -8.31
CA ILE A 364 0.65 -4.31 -7.24
C ILE A 364 -0.56 -3.43 -7.57
N ALA A 365 -0.34 -2.17 -7.98
CA ALA A 365 -1.43 -1.28 -8.38
C ALA A 365 -2.25 -1.85 -9.55
N LYS A 366 -1.60 -2.47 -10.54
CA LYS A 366 -2.30 -3.15 -11.65
C LYS A 366 -3.16 -4.31 -11.18
N PHE A 367 -2.66 -5.14 -10.27
CA PHE A 367 -3.43 -6.22 -9.70
C PHE A 367 -4.73 -5.70 -9.08
N PHE A 368 -4.64 -4.71 -8.20
CA PHE A 368 -5.80 -4.16 -7.51
C PHE A 368 -6.79 -3.48 -8.45
N LEU A 369 -6.29 -2.67 -9.37
CA LEU A 369 -7.16 -1.98 -10.35
C LEU A 369 -7.92 -2.96 -11.24
N ASN A 370 -7.31 -4.11 -11.59
CA ASN A 370 -7.94 -5.17 -12.37
C ASN A 370 -8.77 -6.17 -11.54
N GLY A 371 -8.94 -5.91 -10.23
CA GLY A 371 -9.74 -6.75 -9.34
C GLY A 371 -9.05 -8.04 -8.88
N GLN A 372 -7.74 -8.18 -9.13
CA GLN A 372 -6.94 -9.28 -8.60
C GLN A 372 -6.57 -8.97 -7.15
N PHE A 373 -6.65 -9.99 -6.29
CA PHE A 373 -6.35 -9.85 -4.85
C PHE A 373 -7.21 -8.80 -4.13
N VAL A 374 -8.46 -8.60 -4.58
CA VAL A 374 -9.43 -7.69 -3.97
C VAL A 374 -10.65 -8.48 -3.46
N THR A 375 -11.06 -8.26 -2.23
CA THR A 375 -12.20 -8.94 -1.60
C THR A 375 -13.12 -7.94 -0.88
N PRO A 376 -14.44 -7.93 -1.13
CA PRO A 376 -15.15 -8.65 -2.20
C PRO A 376 -14.62 -8.32 -3.59
N ALA A 377 -14.88 -9.18 -4.57
CA ALA A 377 -14.38 -8.98 -5.94
C ALA A 377 -14.86 -7.63 -6.52
N LEU A 378 -13.91 -6.80 -6.98
CA LEU A 378 -14.18 -5.51 -7.59
C LEU A 378 -13.10 -5.22 -8.64
N ASN A 379 -13.48 -5.09 -9.89
CA ASN A 379 -12.60 -4.65 -10.96
C ASN A 379 -12.76 -3.14 -11.18
N LEU A 380 -11.95 -2.35 -10.48
CA LEU A 380 -12.00 -0.88 -10.57
C LEU A 380 -11.77 -0.36 -11.99
N ALA A 381 -10.88 -1.01 -12.75
CA ALA A 381 -10.59 -0.61 -14.13
C ALA A 381 -11.82 -0.75 -15.01
N ALA A 382 -12.54 -1.86 -14.89
CA ALA A 382 -13.78 -2.08 -15.63
C ALA A 382 -14.91 -1.16 -15.16
N GLU A 383 -15.15 -1.08 -13.86
CA GLU A 383 -16.23 -0.27 -13.27
C GLU A 383 -16.06 1.24 -13.54
N CYS A 384 -14.82 1.73 -13.54
CA CYS A 384 -14.53 3.16 -13.67
C CYS A 384 -13.93 3.56 -15.03
N GLY A 385 -13.80 2.62 -15.98
CA GLY A 385 -13.24 2.91 -17.31
C GLY A 385 -11.80 3.42 -17.25
N LEU A 386 -10.97 2.88 -16.32
CA LEU A 386 -9.63 3.36 -16.08
C LEU A 386 -8.65 2.93 -17.17
N LYS A 387 -7.63 3.75 -17.41
CA LYS A 387 -6.55 3.49 -18.38
C LYS A 387 -5.20 3.49 -17.67
N PHE A 388 -4.27 2.66 -18.18
CA PHE A 388 -2.94 2.48 -17.61
C PHE A 388 -1.82 3.03 -18.48
N ASP A 389 -2.14 3.84 -19.50
CA ASP A 389 -1.17 4.38 -20.47
C ASP A 389 -0.07 5.21 -19.80
N ASP A 390 -0.42 5.92 -18.71
CA ASP A 390 0.50 6.76 -17.96
C ASP A 390 1.39 6.01 -16.98
N PHE A 391 1.13 4.73 -16.74
CA PHE A 391 1.93 3.92 -15.80
C PHE A 391 3.38 3.75 -16.23
N TYR A 392 3.64 3.81 -17.53
CA TYR A 392 4.97 3.62 -18.12
C TYR A 392 5.63 4.92 -18.57
N LYS A 393 4.93 6.05 -18.49
CA LYS A 393 5.53 7.34 -18.82
C LYS A 393 6.60 7.68 -17.78
N LYS A 394 7.78 8.01 -18.28
CA LYS A 394 8.84 8.66 -17.49
C LYS A 394 8.54 10.15 -17.45
N SER A 395 8.90 10.82 -16.35
CA SER A 395 8.75 12.28 -16.20
C SER A 395 9.58 13.07 -17.20
#